data_e2d27f738460983d29d5f830a04f10ae
#
_entry.id   e2d27f738460983d29d5f830a04f10ae
#
_cell.length_a   1.000
_cell.length_b   1.000
_cell.length_c   1.000
_cell.angle_alpha   90.00
_cell.angle_beta   90.00
_cell.angle_gamma   90.00
#
_symmetry.space_group_name_H-M   'P 1'
#
loop_
_entity.id
_entity.type
_entity.pdbx_description
1 polymer ?
#
loop_
_entity_poly.entity_id
_entity_poly.type
_entity_poly.pdbx_seq_one_letter_code
_entity_poly.pdbx_strand_id
1 'polypeptide(L)'
;KYPALLYCQGGPQQAVSQFWSNRWNFMIMAANGYIVIAPNRHGVPGFGAEWNRQISGDYGGQNMQDYYAATDYIKGQPYVDADHVGAIGASYGGFSVYWLAGHNDGRYAALVAHAGIFNVEAQYLETEEMWFADFDLGGPYWDKENAVAQRTYANSPHRYVNNWTAPMLITVGE
;
A
#
# COMPACT_ATOMS: atom_id res chain seq x y z
N LYS A 1 13.95 -12.12 -19.36
CA LYS A 1 12.89 -11.76 -18.43
C LYS A 1 13.26 -10.45 -17.75
N TYR A 2 12.27 -9.69 -17.30
CA TYR A 2 12.44 -8.37 -16.70
C TYR A 2 11.91 -8.37 -15.26
N PRO A 3 12.58 -7.66 -14.32
CA PRO A 3 12.04 -7.45 -12.97
C PRO A 3 10.77 -6.61 -13.05
N ALA A 4 9.90 -6.75 -12.04
CA ALA A 4 8.66 -5.99 -11.98
C ALA A 4 8.54 -5.19 -10.67
N LEU A 5 7.83 -4.06 -10.74
CA LEU A 5 7.54 -3.19 -9.62
C LEU A 5 6.03 -3.01 -9.48
N LEU A 6 5.49 -3.43 -8.35
CA LEU A 6 4.16 -3.03 -7.93
C LEU A 6 4.22 -1.61 -7.38
N TYR A 7 3.47 -0.70 -7.97
CA TYR A 7 3.29 0.65 -7.44
C TYR A 7 2.04 0.70 -6.55
N CYS A 8 2.25 0.97 -5.28
CA CYS A 8 1.19 1.18 -4.30
C CYS A 8 0.85 2.67 -4.24
N GLN A 9 -0.32 3.03 -4.77
CA GLN A 9 -0.77 4.42 -4.80
C GLN A 9 -1.13 4.93 -3.42
N GLY A 10 -0.70 6.17 -3.14
CA GLY A 10 -1.10 6.92 -1.94
C GLY A 10 -2.54 7.42 -2.00
N GLY A 11 -2.90 8.24 -1.06
CA GLY A 11 -4.25 8.80 -0.90
C GLY A 11 -4.85 8.39 0.43
N PRO A 12 -5.66 7.32 0.54
CA PRO A 12 -5.78 6.16 -0.36
C PRO A 12 -6.74 6.28 -1.54
N GLN A 13 -7.61 7.30 -1.59
CA GLN A 13 -8.65 7.45 -2.60
C GLN A 13 -8.13 8.21 -3.83
N GLN A 14 -7.10 7.68 -4.48
CA GLN A 14 -6.53 8.28 -5.68
C GLN A 14 -6.29 7.22 -6.77
N ALA A 15 -6.87 7.42 -7.96
CA ALA A 15 -6.70 6.53 -9.10
C ALA A 15 -5.34 6.73 -9.79
N VAL A 16 -4.84 5.67 -10.41
CA VAL A 16 -3.58 5.69 -11.19
C VAL A 16 -3.81 5.70 -12.70
N SER A 17 -5.06 5.74 -13.17
CA SER A 17 -5.39 5.91 -14.58
C SER A 17 -4.81 7.23 -15.09
N GLN A 18 -4.03 7.17 -16.17
CA GLN A 18 -3.32 8.32 -16.73
C GLN A 18 -2.43 9.06 -15.72
N PHE A 19 -1.99 8.37 -14.67
CA PHE A 19 -1.14 8.93 -13.65
C PHE A 19 0.22 9.34 -14.23
N TRP A 20 0.61 10.58 -13.96
CA TRP A 20 1.91 11.12 -14.30
C TRP A 20 2.50 11.90 -13.12
N SER A 21 3.76 11.69 -12.85
CA SER A 21 4.45 12.36 -11.75
C SER A 21 5.95 12.48 -12.08
N ASN A 22 6.57 13.57 -11.68
CA ASN A 22 8.03 13.69 -11.73
C ASN A 22 8.71 12.75 -10.72
N ARG A 23 8.12 12.58 -9.55
CA ARG A 23 8.67 11.75 -8.46
C ARG A 23 8.45 10.26 -8.70
N TRP A 24 7.24 9.88 -9.12
CA TRP A 24 6.84 8.50 -9.36
C TRP A 24 6.59 8.29 -10.87
N ASN A 25 7.63 8.46 -11.66
CA ASN A 25 7.53 8.42 -13.11
C ASN A 25 7.66 6.98 -13.62
N PHE A 26 6.55 6.37 -14.02
CA PHE A 26 6.50 5.00 -14.52
C PHE A 26 7.32 4.81 -15.81
N MET A 27 7.41 5.86 -16.65
CA MET A 27 8.19 5.79 -17.88
C MET A 27 9.69 5.70 -17.59
N ILE A 28 10.17 6.42 -16.55
CA ILE A 28 11.57 6.32 -16.11
C ILE A 28 11.84 4.93 -15.51
N MET A 29 10.93 4.39 -14.71
CA MET A 29 11.06 3.04 -14.18
C MET A 29 11.12 2.00 -15.30
N ALA A 30 10.24 2.10 -16.30
CA ALA A 30 10.24 1.23 -17.46
C ALA A 30 11.51 1.38 -18.32
N ALA A 31 12.00 2.60 -18.50
CA ALA A 31 13.25 2.87 -19.23
C ALA A 31 14.48 2.28 -18.52
N ASN A 32 14.41 2.05 -17.21
CA ASN A 32 15.44 1.35 -16.43
C ASN A 32 15.22 -0.18 -16.39
N GLY A 33 14.36 -0.71 -17.22
CA GLY A 33 14.19 -2.15 -17.41
C GLY A 33 13.19 -2.83 -16.51
N TYR A 34 12.33 -2.06 -15.79
CA TYR A 34 11.27 -2.62 -14.95
C TYR A 34 9.94 -2.68 -15.68
N ILE A 35 9.18 -3.73 -15.41
CA ILE A 35 7.74 -3.76 -15.71
C ILE A 35 7.02 -3.14 -14.53
N VAL A 36 6.25 -2.07 -14.77
CA VAL A 36 5.51 -1.37 -13.72
C VAL A 36 4.05 -1.81 -13.71
N ILE A 37 3.57 -2.21 -12.53
CA ILE A 37 2.19 -2.58 -12.30
C ILE A 37 1.58 -1.55 -11.36
N ALA A 38 0.55 -0.86 -11.80
CA ALA A 38 -0.15 0.15 -11.03
C ALA A 38 -1.67 -0.13 -11.05
N PRO A 39 -2.18 -1.01 -10.19
CA PRO A 39 -3.58 -1.37 -10.19
C PRO A 39 -4.46 -0.26 -9.61
N ASN A 40 -5.63 -0.04 -10.21
CA ASN A 40 -6.72 0.72 -9.59
C ASN A 40 -7.47 -0.21 -8.64
N ARG A 41 -6.94 -0.36 -7.44
CA ARG A 41 -7.49 -1.22 -6.38
C ARG A 41 -8.76 -0.68 -5.76
N HIS A 42 -9.47 -1.46 -4.97
CA HIS A 42 -10.58 -0.97 -4.16
C HIS A 42 -10.16 0.24 -3.31
N GLY A 43 -11.04 1.22 -3.21
CA GLY A 43 -10.79 2.50 -2.55
C GLY A 43 -10.51 3.66 -3.50
N VAL A 44 -10.13 3.41 -4.78
CA VAL A 44 -9.91 4.52 -5.72
C VAL A 44 -11.22 4.99 -6.37
N PRO A 45 -11.32 6.26 -6.76
CA PRO A 45 -12.49 6.79 -7.48
C PRO A 45 -12.54 6.31 -8.94
N GLY A 46 -13.71 6.47 -9.57
CA GLY A 46 -13.91 6.18 -11.00
C GLY A 46 -14.53 4.81 -11.29
N PHE A 47 -14.68 3.94 -10.28
CA PHE A 47 -15.23 2.58 -10.42
C PHE A 47 -16.53 2.38 -9.63
N GLY A 48 -17.19 3.48 -9.26
CA GLY A 48 -18.41 3.49 -8.48
C GLY A 48 -18.19 3.76 -6.99
N ALA A 49 -19.27 4.23 -6.33
CA ALA A 49 -19.20 4.65 -4.92
C ALA A 49 -18.90 3.47 -3.98
N GLU A 50 -19.42 2.28 -4.28
CA GLU A 50 -19.16 1.07 -3.50
C GLU A 50 -17.68 0.71 -3.51
N TRP A 51 -17.07 0.68 -4.70
CA TRP A 51 -15.64 0.47 -4.87
C TRP A 51 -14.79 1.46 -4.07
N ASN A 52 -15.16 2.73 -4.14
CA ASN A 52 -14.41 3.80 -3.46
C ASN A 52 -14.52 3.70 -1.92
N ARG A 53 -15.69 3.39 -1.39
CA ARG A 53 -15.92 3.33 0.07
C ARG A 53 -15.27 2.16 0.78
N GLN A 54 -14.92 1.09 0.06
CA GLN A 54 -14.41 -0.14 0.68
C GLN A 54 -13.09 0.03 1.42
N ILE A 55 -12.37 1.13 1.21
CA ILE A 55 -11.10 1.36 1.90
C ILE A 55 -11.27 2.06 3.25
N SER A 56 -12.32 2.87 3.39
CA SER A 56 -12.58 3.58 4.66
C SER A 56 -12.94 2.59 5.76
N GLY A 57 -12.22 2.64 6.87
CA GLY A 57 -12.34 1.68 7.97
C GLY A 57 -11.76 0.30 7.69
N ASP A 58 -11.04 0.11 6.56
CA ASP A 58 -10.44 -1.19 6.22
C ASP A 58 -9.15 -1.06 5.37
N TYR A 59 -8.18 -0.32 5.86
CA TYR A 59 -6.92 -0.05 5.14
C TYR A 59 -6.13 -1.32 4.80
N GLY A 60 -6.25 -2.38 5.57
CA GLY A 60 -5.59 -3.66 5.36
C GLY A 60 -6.47 -4.74 4.72
N GLY A 61 -7.63 -4.36 4.14
CA GLY A 61 -8.63 -5.29 3.63
C GLY A 61 -8.53 -5.64 2.15
N GLN A 62 -9.66 -5.47 1.42
CA GLN A 62 -9.79 -5.89 0.03
C GLN A 62 -8.74 -5.28 -0.90
N ASN A 63 -8.36 -4.03 -0.68
CA ASN A 63 -7.31 -3.36 -1.44
C ASN A 63 -5.96 -4.07 -1.39
N MET A 64 -5.63 -4.76 -0.30
CA MET A 64 -4.41 -5.58 -0.21
C MET A 64 -4.54 -6.88 -1.02
N GLN A 65 -5.72 -7.47 -1.07
CA GLN A 65 -5.99 -8.61 -1.94
C GLN A 65 -5.88 -8.25 -3.42
N ASP A 66 -6.27 -7.03 -3.80
CA ASP A 66 -6.10 -6.52 -5.16
C ASP A 66 -4.62 -6.39 -5.54
N TYR A 67 -3.77 -5.93 -4.62
CA TYR A 67 -2.32 -5.90 -4.83
C TYR A 67 -1.74 -7.30 -4.99
N TYR A 68 -2.20 -8.27 -4.20
CA TYR A 68 -1.79 -9.67 -4.38
C TYR A 68 -2.22 -10.22 -5.72
N ALA A 69 -3.47 -10.02 -6.11
CA ALA A 69 -3.99 -10.49 -7.38
C ALA A 69 -3.20 -9.90 -8.57
N ALA A 70 -2.90 -8.60 -8.53
CA ALA A 70 -2.09 -7.94 -9.55
C ALA A 70 -0.64 -8.48 -9.58
N THR A 71 -0.04 -8.72 -8.40
CA THR A 71 1.31 -9.28 -8.29
C THR A 71 1.36 -10.72 -8.81
N ASP A 72 0.43 -11.56 -8.38
CA ASP A 72 0.40 -12.96 -8.78
C ASP A 72 0.12 -13.10 -10.30
N TYR A 73 -0.75 -12.24 -10.86
CA TYR A 73 -0.98 -12.16 -12.30
C TYR A 73 0.30 -11.84 -13.07
N ILE A 74 1.05 -10.81 -12.66
CA ILE A 74 2.25 -10.41 -13.40
C ILE A 74 3.38 -11.43 -13.26
N LYS A 75 3.53 -12.06 -12.09
CA LYS A 75 4.51 -13.14 -11.86
C LYS A 75 4.28 -14.33 -12.81
N GLY A 76 3.05 -14.56 -13.23
CA GLY A 76 2.68 -15.61 -14.19
C GLY A 76 3.04 -15.28 -15.65
N GLN A 77 3.47 -14.06 -15.97
CA GLN A 77 3.75 -13.68 -17.35
C GLN A 77 5.12 -14.21 -17.83
N PRO A 78 5.22 -14.72 -19.06
CA PRO A 78 6.45 -15.37 -19.55
C PRO A 78 7.66 -14.46 -19.69
N TYR A 79 7.43 -13.15 -19.77
CA TYR A 79 8.47 -12.12 -19.90
C TYR A 79 8.90 -11.53 -18.54
N VAL A 80 8.24 -11.88 -17.44
CA VAL A 80 8.57 -11.41 -16.10
C VAL A 80 9.55 -12.37 -15.40
N ASP A 81 10.49 -11.79 -14.70
CA ASP A 81 11.33 -12.49 -13.74
C ASP A 81 10.59 -12.54 -12.40
N ALA A 82 9.92 -13.66 -12.15
CA ALA A 82 9.06 -13.84 -10.99
C ALA A 82 9.81 -13.80 -9.64
N ASP A 83 11.12 -14.00 -9.65
CA ASP A 83 11.95 -13.95 -8.45
C ASP A 83 12.44 -12.53 -8.13
N HIS A 84 12.25 -11.59 -9.07
CA HIS A 84 12.67 -10.19 -8.95
C HIS A 84 11.47 -9.24 -9.08
N VAL A 85 10.47 -9.40 -8.21
CA VAL A 85 9.33 -8.50 -8.10
C VAL A 85 9.47 -7.69 -6.82
N GLY A 86 9.37 -6.36 -6.93
CA GLY A 86 9.39 -5.44 -5.79
C GLY A 86 8.07 -4.71 -5.63
N ALA A 87 7.87 -4.05 -4.47
CA ALA A 87 6.78 -3.12 -4.25
C ALA A 87 7.31 -1.77 -3.75
N ILE A 88 6.73 -0.69 -4.28
CA ILE A 88 7.11 0.69 -3.95
C ILE A 88 5.87 1.53 -3.70
N GLY A 89 5.95 2.47 -2.76
CA GLY A 89 4.84 3.38 -2.49
C GLY A 89 5.17 4.47 -1.49
N ALA A 90 4.34 5.51 -1.49
CA ALA A 90 4.47 6.65 -0.59
C ALA A 90 3.16 6.94 0.16
N SER A 91 3.27 7.56 1.36
CA SER A 91 2.11 7.94 2.17
C SER A 91 1.26 6.70 2.50
N TYR A 92 -0.03 6.67 2.17
CA TYR A 92 -0.82 5.44 2.24
C TYR A 92 -0.20 4.30 1.41
N GLY A 93 0.45 4.60 0.27
CA GLY A 93 1.21 3.60 -0.49
C GLY A 93 2.40 3.04 0.28
N GLY A 94 3.04 3.86 1.13
CA GLY A 94 4.07 3.42 2.06
C GLY A 94 3.50 2.53 3.18
N PHE A 95 2.33 2.86 3.72
CA PHE A 95 1.56 1.95 4.59
C PHE A 95 1.35 0.60 3.91
N SER A 96 0.89 0.62 2.65
CA SER A 96 0.66 -0.61 1.88
C SER A 96 1.93 -1.44 1.76
N VAL A 97 3.07 -0.81 1.47
CA VAL A 97 4.37 -1.51 1.38
C VAL A 97 4.77 -2.12 2.73
N TYR A 98 4.61 -1.41 3.85
CA TYR A 98 4.88 -1.95 5.17
C TYR A 98 3.95 -3.12 5.52
N TRP A 99 2.67 -3.00 5.17
CA TRP A 99 1.70 -4.06 5.38
C TRP A 99 2.06 -5.31 4.56
N LEU A 100 2.36 -5.13 3.26
CA LEU A 100 2.80 -6.19 2.37
C LEU A 100 4.10 -6.85 2.85
N ALA A 101 5.01 -6.10 3.47
CA ALA A 101 6.22 -6.68 4.08
C ALA A 101 5.91 -7.68 5.20
N GLY A 102 4.92 -7.35 6.03
CA GLY A 102 4.47 -8.22 7.11
C GLY A 102 3.67 -9.45 6.66
N HIS A 103 3.21 -9.45 5.40
CA HIS A 103 2.37 -10.48 4.80
C HIS A 103 2.94 -10.91 3.43
N ASN A 104 4.26 -10.96 3.30
CA ASN A 104 4.95 -11.10 2.01
C ASN A 104 4.70 -12.46 1.33
N ASP A 105 4.72 -13.54 2.07
CA ASP A 105 4.57 -14.92 1.57
C ASP A 105 5.46 -15.20 0.33
N GLY A 106 6.66 -14.61 0.28
CA GLY A 106 7.61 -14.78 -0.83
C GLY A 106 7.23 -14.05 -2.12
N ARG A 107 6.29 -13.11 -2.10
CA ARG A 107 5.87 -12.38 -3.30
C ARG A 107 6.87 -11.33 -3.75
N TYR A 108 7.49 -10.64 -2.79
CA TYR A 108 8.37 -9.49 -3.06
C TYR A 108 9.81 -9.77 -2.63
N ALA A 109 10.74 -9.53 -3.55
CA ALA A 109 12.17 -9.68 -3.33
C ALA A 109 12.81 -8.44 -2.67
N ALA A 110 12.22 -7.26 -2.88
CA ALA A 110 12.67 -6.00 -2.28
C ALA A 110 11.51 -4.99 -2.20
N LEU A 111 11.60 -4.06 -1.26
CA LEU A 111 10.54 -3.12 -0.94
C LEU A 111 11.09 -1.69 -0.78
N VAL A 112 10.31 -0.68 -1.18
CA VAL A 112 10.64 0.74 -0.95
C VAL A 112 9.43 1.46 -0.38
N ALA A 113 9.53 1.93 0.85
CA ALA A 113 8.50 2.71 1.53
C ALA A 113 8.97 4.16 1.72
N HIS A 114 8.22 5.11 1.16
CA HIS A 114 8.50 6.54 1.29
C HIS A 114 7.45 7.22 2.15
N ALA A 115 7.86 7.86 3.26
CA ALA A 115 6.98 8.61 4.16
C ALA A 115 5.65 7.88 4.45
N GLY A 116 5.75 6.57 4.73
CA GLY A 116 4.59 5.69 4.94
C GLY A 116 4.10 5.71 6.37
N ILE A 117 2.80 5.44 6.55
CA ILE A 117 2.20 5.26 7.88
C ILE A 117 2.63 3.88 8.40
N PHE A 118 3.55 3.85 9.33
CA PHE A 118 4.07 2.63 9.93
C PHE A 118 3.30 2.20 11.16
N ASN A 119 2.97 3.17 12.03
CA ASN A 119 2.19 2.96 13.24
C ASN A 119 0.93 3.82 13.19
N VAL A 120 -0.23 3.18 13.03
CA VAL A 120 -1.52 3.87 12.90
C VAL A 120 -1.96 4.56 14.19
N GLU A 121 -1.55 4.04 15.37
CA GLU A 121 -1.82 4.70 16.66
C GLU A 121 -1.04 6.02 16.76
N ALA A 122 0.25 6.02 16.37
CA ALA A 122 1.04 7.25 16.31
C ALA A 122 0.47 8.23 15.29
N GLN A 123 0.06 7.76 14.11
CA GLN A 123 -0.60 8.59 13.10
C GLN A 123 -1.85 9.28 13.65
N TYR A 124 -2.69 8.57 14.41
CA TYR A 124 -3.88 9.15 15.04
C TYR A 124 -3.51 10.26 16.04
N LEU A 125 -2.45 10.08 16.81
CA LEU A 125 -2.04 11.02 17.86
C LEU A 125 -1.27 12.24 17.33
N GLU A 126 -0.68 12.15 16.14
CA GLU A 126 0.22 13.17 15.58
C GLU A 126 -0.42 14.02 14.47
N THR A 127 -1.51 13.51 13.84
CA THR A 127 -2.14 14.22 12.73
C THR A 127 -2.95 15.42 13.19
N GLU A 128 -2.88 16.51 12.44
CA GLU A 128 -3.81 17.64 12.57
C GLU A 128 -5.16 17.38 11.86
N GLU A 129 -5.22 16.36 11.00
CA GLU A 129 -6.41 16.01 10.23
C GLU A 129 -7.31 15.00 10.98
N MET A 130 -7.77 15.35 12.17
CA MET A 130 -8.54 14.45 13.03
C MET A 130 -9.82 13.94 12.38
N TRP A 131 -10.50 14.77 11.58
CA TRP A 131 -11.68 14.35 10.83
C TRP A 131 -11.41 13.19 9.88
N PHE A 132 -10.24 13.21 9.22
CA PHE A 132 -9.78 12.15 8.34
C PHE A 132 -9.51 10.87 9.13
N ALA A 133 -8.80 10.98 10.25
CA ALA A 133 -8.52 9.86 11.12
C ALA A 133 -9.82 9.21 11.67
N ASP A 134 -10.77 10.02 12.12
CA ASP A 134 -12.05 9.52 12.62
C ASP A 134 -12.87 8.84 11.52
N PHE A 135 -12.87 9.38 10.32
CA PHE A 135 -13.63 8.81 9.20
C PHE A 135 -12.96 7.57 8.61
N ASP A 136 -11.69 7.67 8.22
CA ASP A 136 -11.00 6.60 7.48
C ASP A 136 -10.45 5.50 8.38
N LEU A 137 -10.06 5.80 9.63
CA LEU A 137 -9.61 4.80 10.58
C LEU A 137 -10.73 4.24 11.45
N GLY A 138 -11.92 4.86 11.38
CA GLY A 138 -13.10 4.45 12.12
C GLY A 138 -13.21 5.01 13.53
N GLY A 139 -12.31 5.92 13.94
CA GLY A 139 -12.29 6.56 15.25
C GLY A 139 -11.07 6.23 16.09
N PRO A 140 -11.04 6.62 17.37
CA PRO A 140 -9.89 6.50 18.24
C PRO A 140 -9.56 5.04 18.61
N TYR A 141 -8.25 4.74 18.73
CA TYR A 141 -7.78 3.39 19.06
C TYR A 141 -8.14 2.90 20.46
N TRP A 142 -8.51 3.82 21.36
CA TRP A 142 -8.96 3.47 22.72
C TRP A 142 -10.44 3.12 22.81
N ASP A 143 -11.24 3.38 21.78
CA ASP A 143 -12.64 2.95 21.73
C ASP A 143 -12.71 1.43 21.46
N LYS A 144 -12.74 0.66 22.53
CA LYS A 144 -12.71 -0.80 22.47
C LYS A 144 -14.01 -1.43 21.99
N GLU A 145 -15.11 -0.69 22.05
CA GLU A 145 -16.42 -1.15 21.56
C GLU A 145 -16.60 -0.91 20.06
N ASN A 146 -15.74 -0.10 19.45
CA ASN A 146 -15.79 0.20 18.02
C ASN A 146 -15.01 -0.84 17.20
N ALA A 147 -15.72 -1.84 16.67
CA ALA A 147 -15.12 -2.92 15.92
C ALA A 147 -14.37 -2.45 14.66
N VAL A 148 -14.78 -1.35 14.02
CA VAL A 148 -14.11 -0.78 12.83
C VAL A 148 -12.76 -0.21 13.24
N ALA A 149 -12.70 0.64 14.26
CA ALA A 149 -11.46 1.17 14.79
C ALA A 149 -10.52 0.05 15.23
N GLN A 150 -10.99 -0.91 16.01
CA GLN A 150 -10.17 -2.02 16.50
C GLN A 150 -9.58 -2.84 15.34
N ARG A 151 -10.33 -3.11 14.26
CA ARG A 151 -9.81 -3.78 13.07
C ARG A 151 -8.71 -2.97 12.40
N THR A 152 -8.91 -1.66 12.23
CA THR A 152 -7.92 -0.77 11.62
C THR A 152 -6.60 -0.79 12.39
N TYR A 153 -6.64 -0.63 13.71
CA TYR A 153 -5.42 -0.63 14.54
C TYR A 153 -4.78 -2.01 14.67
N ALA A 154 -5.56 -3.09 14.60
CA ALA A 154 -5.03 -4.45 14.53
C ALA A 154 -4.22 -4.68 13.25
N ASN A 155 -4.58 -4.04 12.14
CA ASN A 155 -3.87 -4.10 10.86
C ASN A 155 -2.68 -3.12 10.76
N SER A 156 -2.31 -2.44 11.83
CA SER A 156 -1.17 -1.51 11.82
C SER A 156 0.15 -2.23 11.52
N PRO A 157 0.92 -1.78 10.52
CA PRO A 157 2.10 -2.50 10.02
C PRO A 157 3.16 -2.82 11.08
N HIS A 158 3.35 -1.94 12.07
CA HIS A 158 4.35 -2.13 13.12
C HIS A 158 4.15 -3.42 13.94
N ARG A 159 2.92 -3.98 13.92
CA ARG A 159 2.59 -5.22 14.62
C ARG A 159 3.10 -6.48 13.92
N TYR A 160 3.55 -6.35 12.66
CA TYR A 160 3.95 -7.46 11.80
C TYR A 160 5.44 -7.42 11.39
N VAL A 161 6.24 -6.58 12.05
CA VAL A 161 7.67 -6.40 11.72
C VAL A 161 8.46 -7.71 11.86
N ASN A 162 8.09 -8.56 12.80
CA ASN A 162 8.71 -9.87 13.00
C ASN A 162 8.55 -10.82 11.80
N ASN A 163 7.64 -10.51 10.88
CA ASN A 163 7.40 -11.30 9.66
C ASN A 163 8.17 -10.76 8.44
N TRP A 164 8.89 -9.64 8.59
CA TRP A 164 9.62 -9.04 7.48
C TRP A 164 10.81 -9.91 7.07
N THR A 165 10.81 -10.36 5.83
CA THR A 165 11.86 -11.23 5.27
C THR A 165 12.61 -10.62 4.09
N ALA A 166 12.00 -9.67 3.39
CA ALA A 166 12.59 -8.98 2.26
C ALA A 166 13.32 -7.70 2.70
N PRO A 167 14.45 -7.34 2.06
CA PRO A 167 15.11 -6.06 2.29
C PRO A 167 14.20 -4.90 1.94
N MET A 168 14.26 -3.84 2.74
CA MET A 168 13.43 -2.64 2.56
C MET A 168 14.27 -1.36 2.65
N LEU A 169 14.09 -0.49 1.65
CA LEU A 169 14.54 0.90 1.72
C LEU A 169 13.41 1.75 2.31
N ILE A 170 13.71 2.44 3.39
CA ILE A 170 12.77 3.37 4.05
C ILE A 170 13.32 4.78 3.89
N THR A 171 12.49 5.69 3.40
CA THR A 171 12.82 7.10 3.31
C THR A 171 11.72 7.92 3.98
N VAL A 172 12.12 8.89 4.80
CA VAL A 172 11.24 9.79 5.55
C VAL A 172 11.75 11.22 5.43
N GLY A 173 10.86 12.20 5.62
CA GLY A 173 11.26 13.59 5.84
C GLY A 173 11.77 13.80 7.27
N GLU A 174 12.50 14.90 7.48
CA GLU A 174 12.88 15.41 8.82
C GLU A 174 11.68 16.10 9.46
#